data_0769f138b15cc9ff6bf8f7a240462c9e
#
_entry.id   0769f138b15cc9ff6bf8f7a240462c9e
#
_cell.length_a   1.000
_cell.length_b   1.000
_cell.length_c   1.000
_cell.angle_alpha   90.00
_cell.angle_beta   90.00
_cell.angle_gamma   90.00
#
_symmetry.space_group_name_H-M   'P 1'
#
loop_
_entity.id
_entity.type
_entity.pdbx_description
1 polymer ?
#
loop_
_entity_poly.entity_id
_entity_poly.type
_entity_poly.pdbx_seq_one_letter_code
_entity_poly.pdbx_strand_id
1 'polypeptide(L)'
;MSDPTPAAAAEKATIIDDLIEIWTSPTAVFRRRAESGYFLMMCVLTVVIGALFFANRGVLEGVMDAEMNRRFAAAAAEGQTVPPEAIAMAKKWGGIFGTFGAFVGVPIGILLVGLGTLLTGKIVGADDEFGYRKATMIAAYSFVPKILGMLALTVQGVLMDTNTITSPYQISTSVARFLDPNMNAGLLALLGRVDIFTLWSSILIGIGIAVVGKTSRERILPAAAVIWLFGAVPACWQLLMGALRGTP
;
A
#
# COMPACT_ATOMS: atom_id res chain seq x y z
N MET A 1 49.89 -2.46 32.41
CA MET A 1 48.75 -1.54 32.15
C MET A 1 48.42 -1.69 30.69
N SER A 2 47.43 -2.50 30.38
CA SER A 2 46.96 -2.70 28.98
C SER A 2 45.93 -1.61 28.70
N ASP A 3 46.21 -0.76 27.70
CA ASP A 3 45.30 0.24 27.21
C ASP A 3 44.00 -0.43 26.73
N PRO A 4 42.83 0.07 27.11
CA PRO A 4 41.60 -0.47 26.60
C PRO A 4 41.50 -0.12 25.12
N THR A 5 41.47 -1.14 24.25
CA THR A 5 41.15 -1.03 22.83
C THR A 5 39.88 -0.20 22.68
N PRO A 6 39.89 0.88 21.88
CA PRO A 6 38.66 1.67 21.65
C PRO A 6 37.59 0.75 21.09
N ALA A 7 36.43 0.66 21.78
CA ALA A 7 35.26 -0.02 21.26
C ALA A 7 34.97 0.57 19.88
N ALA A 8 35.01 -0.29 18.84
CA ALA A 8 34.68 0.11 17.48
C ALA A 8 33.31 0.81 17.51
N ALA A 9 33.28 2.07 17.09
CA ALA A 9 32.06 2.84 17.00
C ALA A 9 31.09 2.05 16.15
N ALA A 10 29.98 1.61 16.73
CA ALA A 10 28.97 0.84 16.02
C ALA A 10 28.57 1.62 14.77
N GLU A 11 28.87 1.07 13.61
CA GLU A 11 28.57 1.67 12.31
C GLU A 11 27.09 2.00 12.27
N LYS A 12 26.73 3.25 12.01
CA LYS A 12 25.34 3.69 12.00
C LYS A 12 24.63 3.00 10.83
N ALA A 13 23.69 2.10 11.13
CA ALA A 13 22.93 1.40 10.12
C ALA A 13 22.35 2.35 9.05
N THR A 14 22.56 2.02 7.80
CA THR A 14 22.14 2.80 6.64
C THR A 14 20.65 2.58 6.36
N ILE A 15 20.08 3.34 5.41
CA ILE A 15 18.72 3.10 4.90
C ILE A 15 18.63 1.74 4.19
N ILE A 16 19.72 1.31 3.53
CA ILE A 16 19.75 0.00 2.84
C ILE A 16 19.67 -1.14 3.85
N ASP A 17 20.37 -1.02 4.97
CA ASP A 17 20.29 -2.00 6.05
C ASP A 17 18.85 -2.08 6.59
N ASP A 18 18.19 -0.93 6.76
CA ASP A 18 16.79 -0.89 7.19
C ASP A 18 15.84 -1.57 6.20
N LEU A 19 16.04 -1.38 4.89
CA LEU A 19 15.22 -2.01 3.84
C LEU A 19 15.33 -3.53 3.87
N ILE A 20 16.48 -4.07 4.28
CA ILE A 20 16.71 -5.50 4.42
C ILE A 20 16.21 -6.01 5.78
N GLU A 21 16.62 -5.34 6.85
CA GLU A 21 16.33 -5.78 8.22
C GLU A 21 14.86 -5.66 8.60
N ILE A 22 14.06 -4.81 7.92
CA ILE A 22 12.62 -4.68 8.20
C ILE A 22 11.86 -6.01 8.01
N TRP A 23 12.42 -6.94 7.23
CA TRP A 23 11.82 -8.24 6.98
C TRP A 23 12.08 -9.25 8.09
N THR A 24 13.24 -9.17 8.71
CA THR A 24 13.71 -10.19 9.69
C THR A 24 13.72 -9.65 11.12
N SER A 25 13.95 -8.36 11.28
CA SER A 25 14.12 -7.71 12.59
C SER A 25 13.40 -6.35 12.67
N PRO A 26 12.09 -6.26 12.35
CA PRO A 26 11.35 -5.00 12.30
C PRO A 26 11.40 -4.23 13.63
N THR A 27 11.39 -4.92 14.75
CA THR A 27 11.52 -4.32 16.09
C THR A 27 12.83 -3.54 16.26
N ALA A 28 13.94 -4.06 15.72
CA ALA A 28 15.24 -3.39 15.78
C ALA A 28 15.23 -2.11 14.91
N VAL A 29 14.68 -2.20 13.71
CA VAL A 29 14.55 -1.06 12.78
C VAL A 29 13.70 0.05 13.41
N PHE A 30 12.50 -0.25 13.90
CA PHE A 30 11.62 0.75 14.52
C PHE A 30 12.22 1.37 15.77
N ARG A 31 12.93 0.59 16.61
CA ARG A 31 13.61 1.12 17.78
C ARG A 31 14.72 2.10 17.40
N ARG A 32 15.54 1.75 16.43
CA ARG A 32 16.66 2.57 15.94
C ARG A 32 16.17 3.86 15.27
N ARG A 33 15.00 3.84 14.65
CA ARG A 33 14.42 4.97 13.91
C ARG A 33 13.33 5.73 14.67
N ALA A 34 13.05 5.38 15.92
CA ALA A 34 11.98 5.98 16.73
C ALA A 34 12.01 7.53 16.78
N GLU A 35 13.21 8.11 16.84
CA GLU A 35 13.41 9.56 16.84
C GLU A 35 13.79 10.13 15.47
N SER A 36 13.89 9.27 14.45
CA SER A 36 14.21 9.70 13.08
C SER A 36 12.99 10.33 12.39
N GLY A 37 13.25 11.17 11.39
CA GLY A 37 12.20 11.65 10.48
C GLY A 37 11.81 10.58 9.45
N TYR A 38 10.60 10.69 8.93
CA TYR A 38 10.08 9.81 7.86
C TYR A 38 10.49 10.25 6.46
N PHE A 39 10.96 11.50 6.30
CA PHE A 39 11.12 12.14 5.00
C PHE A 39 12.10 11.40 4.08
N LEU A 40 13.27 11.01 4.59
CA LEU A 40 14.27 10.32 3.77
C LEU A 40 13.77 8.96 3.27
N MET A 41 13.15 8.15 4.15
CA MET A 41 12.56 6.87 3.74
C MET A 41 11.41 7.08 2.75
N MET A 42 10.57 8.09 2.95
CA MET A 42 9.50 8.45 2.02
C MET A 42 10.07 8.81 0.64
N CYS A 43 11.14 9.60 0.55
CA CYS A 43 11.80 9.93 -0.71
C CYS A 43 12.37 8.68 -1.40
N VAL A 44 13.08 7.81 -0.65
CA VAL A 44 13.62 6.56 -1.18
C VAL A 44 12.51 5.68 -1.75
N LEU A 45 11.44 5.48 -1.00
CA LEU A 45 10.31 4.66 -1.45
C LEU A 45 9.59 5.28 -2.66
N THR A 46 9.44 6.61 -2.68
CA THR A 46 8.85 7.31 -3.83
C THR A 46 9.66 7.07 -5.09
N VAL A 47 10.98 7.19 -5.01
CA VAL A 47 11.87 6.95 -6.16
C VAL A 47 11.84 5.48 -6.59
N VAL A 48 11.99 4.55 -5.64
CA VAL A 48 12.05 3.11 -5.94
C VAL A 48 10.71 2.60 -6.50
N ILE A 49 9.60 2.88 -5.79
CA ILE A 49 8.27 2.43 -6.23
C ILE A 49 7.86 3.17 -7.50
N GLY A 50 8.15 4.46 -7.63
CA GLY A 50 7.88 5.25 -8.82
C GLY A 50 8.65 4.74 -10.03
N ALA A 51 9.92 4.38 -9.89
CA ALA A 51 10.73 3.78 -10.95
C ALA A 51 10.21 2.41 -11.38
N LEU A 52 9.83 1.55 -10.42
CA LEU A 52 9.22 0.25 -10.71
C LEU A 52 7.86 0.42 -11.40
N PHE A 53 7.04 1.37 -10.95
CA PHE A 53 5.76 1.68 -11.58
C PHE A 53 5.95 2.15 -13.03
N PHE A 54 6.91 3.04 -13.26
CA PHE A 54 7.25 3.51 -14.60
C PHE A 54 7.79 2.38 -15.50
N ALA A 55 8.61 1.48 -14.96
CA ALA A 55 9.09 0.31 -15.69
C ALA A 55 7.94 -0.63 -16.11
N ASN A 56 6.89 -0.72 -15.30
CA ASN A 56 5.71 -1.56 -15.55
C ASN A 56 4.59 -0.84 -16.32
N ARG A 57 4.81 0.39 -16.78
CA ARG A 57 3.77 1.21 -17.40
C ARG A 57 3.01 0.51 -18.53
N GLY A 58 3.69 -0.24 -19.39
CA GLY A 58 3.05 -0.93 -20.51
C GLY A 58 2.03 -1.98 -20.07
N VAL A 59 2.34 -2.75 -19.03
CA VAL A 59 1.40 -3.71 -18.42
C VAL A 59 0.26 -2.98 -17.73
N LEU A 60 0.58 -1.94 -16.96
CA LEU A 60 -0.39 -1.18 -16.17
C LEU A 60 -1.36 -0.40 -17.06
N GLU A 61 -0.89 0.22 -18.14
CA GLU A 61 -1.73 0.92 -19.12
C GLU A 61 -2.74 -0.04 -19.75
N GLY A 62 -2.30 -1.21 -20.23
CA GLY A 62 -3.18 -2.22 -20.81
C GLY A 62 -4.25 -2.69 -19.85
N VAL A 63 -3.87 -2.96 -18.59
CA VAL A 63 -4.80 -3.38 -17.52
C VAL A 63 -5.78 -2.27 -17.16
N MET A 64 -5.33 -1.04 -17.06
CA MET A 64 -6.20 0.10 -16.75
C MET A 64 -7.17 0.40 -17.89
N ASP A 65 -6.74 0.29 -19.15
CA ASP A 65 -7.61 0.45 -20.30
C ASP A 65 -8.67 -0.65 -20.36
N ALA A 66 -8.31 -1.91 -20.09
CA ALA A 66 -9.27 -3.02 -20.01
C ALA A 66 -10.32 -2.80 -18.91
N GLU A 67 -9.88 -2.41 -17.71
CA GLU A 67 -10.77 -2.11 -16.58
C GLU A 67 -11.70 -0.92 -16.90
N MET A 68 -11.18 0.12 -17.51
CA MET A 68 -11.96 1.31 -17.89
C MET A 68 -13.01 0.97 -18.96
N ASN A 69 -12.63 0.19 -19.98
CA ASN A 69 -13.56 -0.28 -21.01
C ASN A 69 -14.66 -1.15 -20.39
N ARG A 70 -14.32 -2.03 -19.44
CA ARG A 70 -15.28 -2.86 -18.70
C ARG A 70 -16.28 -1.99 -17.92
N ARG A 71 -15.82 -0.97 -17.22
CA ARG A 71 -16.69 -0.04 -16.47
C ARG A 71 -17.62 0.75 -17.39
N PHE A 72 -17.15 1.21 -18.54
CA PHE A 72 -18.01 1.88 -19.53
C PHE A 72 -19.03 0.93 -20.13
N ALA A 73 -18.65 -0.33 -20.41
CA ALA A 73 -19.60 -1.32 -20.89
C ALA A 73 -20.68 -1.63 -19.85
N ALA A 74 -20.32 -1.75 -18.57
CA ALA A 74 -21.28 -1.94 -17.47
C ALA A 74 -22.24 -0.74 -17.34
N ALA A 75 -21.74 0.49 -17.38
CA ALA A 75 -22.57 1.70 -17.35
C ALA A 75 -23.53 1.77 -18.55
N ALA A 76 -23.09 1.39 -19.75
CA ALA A 76 -23.93 1.32 -20.94
C ALA A 76 -25.04 0.26 -20.80
N ALA A 77 -24.73 -0.89 -20.20
CA ALA A 77 -25.73 -1.95 -19.92
C ALA A 77 -26.80 -1.49 -18.91
N GLU A 78 -26.47 -0.57 -18.01
CA GLU A 78 -27.40 0.11 -17.09
C GLU A 78 -28.20 1.26 -17.75
N GLY A 79 -28.05 1.45 -19.07
CA GLY A 79 -28.72 2.53 -19.82
C GLY A 79 -28.09 3.91 -19.64
N GLN A 80 -26.89 4.00 -19.04
CA GLN A 80 -26.17 5.25 -18.91
C GLN A 80 -25.37 5.55 -20.20
N THR A 81 -25.66 6.68 -20.84
CA THR A 81 -24.85 7.18 -21.97
C THR A 81 -23.68 7.99 -21.45
N VAL A 82 -22.46 7.45 -21.60
CA VAL A 82 -21.24 8.19 -21.28
C VAL A 82 -20.80 8.99 -22.53
N PRO A 83 -20.71 10.32 -22.46
CA PRO A 83 -20.28 11.14 -23.62
C PRO A 83 -18.87 10.73 -24.10
N PRO A 84 -18.62 10.68 -25.43
CA PRO A 84 -17.30 10.34 -25.98
C PRO A 84 -16.16 11.20 -25.45
N GLU A 85 -16.44 12.47 -25.18
CA GLU A 85 -15.45 13.40 -24.60
C GLU A 85 -15.07 13.00 -23.16
N ALA A 86 -16.02 12.53 -22.37
CA ALA A 86 -15.76 12.04 -21.01
C ALA A 86 -14.88 10.79 -21.04
N ILE A 87 -15.11 9.88 -22.01
CA ILE A 87 -14.26 8.70 -22.22
C ILE A 87 -12.84 9.12 -22.62
N ALA A 88 -12.70 10.05 -23.57
CA ALA A 88 -11.40 10.55 -24.01
C ALA A 88 -10.64 11.24 -22.87
N MET A 89 -11.34 12.03 -22.06
CA MET A 89 -10.76 12.71 -20.90
C MET A 89 -10.32 11.69 -19.82
N ALA A 90 -11.13 10.69 -19.54
CA ALA A 90 -10.80 9.63 -18.58
C ALA A 90 -9.56 8.85 -19.04
N LYS A 91 -9.46 8.49 -20.32
CA LYS A 91 -8.26 7.84 -20.89
C LYS A 91 -7.01 8.73 -20.81
N LYS A 92 -7.13 10.01 -21.15
CA LYS A 92 -6.03 10.98 -21.05
C LYS A 92 -5.49 11.10 -19.61
N TRP A 93 -6.39 11.29 -18.64
CA TRP A 93 -6.00 11.39 -17.24
C TRP A 93 -5.49 10.04 -16.70
N GLY A 94 -6.12 8.93 -17.12
CA GLY A 94 -5.65 7.57 -16.79
C GLY A 94 -4.20 7.35 -17.23
N GLY A 95 -3.83 7.75 -18.44
CA GLY A 95 -2.46 7.67 -18.94
C GLY A 95 -1.46 8.54 -18.14
N ILE A 96 -1.86 9.79 -17.80
CA ILE A 96 -1.02 10.69 -16.98
C ILE A 96 -0.81 10.09 -15.57
N PHE A 97 -1.89 9.68 -14.92
CA PHE A 97 -1.80 9.04 -13.60
C PHE A 97 -1.13 7.67 -13.66
N GLY A 98 -1.31 6.93 -14.77
CA GLY A 98 -0.60 5.68 -15.04
C GLY A 98 0.91 5.86 -15.22
N THR A 99 1.38 7.05 -15.59
CA THR A 99 2.81 7.31 -15.77
C THR A 99 3.46 7.94 -14.53
N PHE A 100 2.79 8.92 -13.93
CA PHE A 100 3.37 9.73 -12.86
C PHE A 100 2.69 9.55 -11.50
N GLY A 101 1.56 8.80 -11.46
CA GLY A 101 0.73 8.68 -10.28
C GLY A 101 1.45 8.12 -9.06
N ALA A 102 2.43 7.23 -9.25
CA ALA A 102 3.20 6.67 -8.15
C ALA A 102 4.07 7.71 -7.45
N PHE A 103 4.67 8.67 -8.20
CA PHE A 103 5.52 9.71 -7.61
C PHE A 103 4.75 10.67 -6.70
N VAL A 104 3.45 10.83 -6.93
CA VAL A 104 2.55 11.64 -6.10
C VAL A 104 1.80 10.76 -5.10
N GLY A 105 1.35 9.58 -5.55
CA GLY A 105 0.54 8.66 -4.76
C GLY A 105 1.28 8.02 -3.60
N VAL A 106 2.58 7.70 -3.76
CA VAL A 106 3.38 7.08 -2.68
C VAL A 106 3.53 8.03 -1.49
N PRO A 107 4.00 9.28 -1.63
CA PRO A 107 4.10 10.18 -0.48
C PRO A 107 2.73 10.50 0.13
N ILE A 108 1.69 10.75 -0.67
CA ILE A 108 0.35 10.97 -0.15
C ILE A 108 -0.14 9.74 0.60
N GLY A 109 0.06 8.54 0.05
CA GLY A 109 -0.32 7.28 0.69
C GLY A 109 0.39 7.08 2.03
N ILE A 110 1.70 7.35 2.12
CA ILE A 110 2.46 7.28 3.37
C ILE A 110 1.90 8.26 4.42
N LEU A 111 1.58 9.50 4.02
CA LEU A 111 1.02 10.50 4.93
C LEU A 111 -0.39 10.09 5.43
N LEU A 112 -1.24 9.59 4.55
CA LEU A 112 -2.58 9.11 4.93
C LEU A 112 -2.52 7.86 5.83
N VAL A 113 -1.64 6.89 5.50
CA VAL A 113 -1.42 5.73 6.37
C VAL A 113 -0.79 6.17 7.69
N GLY A 114 0.07 7.20 7.69
CA GLY A 114 0.58 7.83 8.90
C GLY A 114 -0.52 8.36 9.82
N LEU A 115 -1.53 9.01 9.24
CA LEU A 115 -2.72 9.45 9.99
C LEU A 115 -3.50 8.25 10.55
N GLY A 116 -3.74 7.22 9.71
CA GLY A 116 -4.37 5.98 10.15
C GLY A 116 -3.58 5.28 11.27
N THR A 117 -2.24 5.28 11.18
CA THR A 117 -1.34 4.73 12.21
C THR A 117 -1.43 5.52 13.52
N LEU A 118 -1.52 6.85 13.46
CA LEU A 118 -1.73 7.68 14.64
C LEU A 118 -3.06 7.35 15.33
N LEU A 119 -4.14 7.29 14.57
CA LEU A 119 -5.48 6.96 15.10
C LEU A 119 -5.49 5.54 15.68
N THR A 120 -4.89 4.57 14.97
CA THR A 120 -4.73 3.21 15.47
C THR A 120 -3.95 3.18 16.79
N GLY A 121 -2.83 3.92 16.88
CA GLY A 121 -2.04 4.03 18.09
C GLY A 121 -2.87 4.56 19.28
N LYS A 122 -3.69 5.58 19.07
CA LYS A 122 -4.60 6.10 20.12
C LYS A 122 -5.66 5.06 20.53
N ILE A 123 -6.23 4.32 19.58
CA ILE A 123 -7.21 3.25 19.87
C ILE A 123 -6.59 2.13 20.70
N VAL A 124 -5.34 1.74 20.41
CA VAL A 124 -4.68 0.65 21.13
C VAL A 124 -3.90 1.11 22.36
N GLY A 125 -3.97 2.38 22.72
CA GLY A 125 -3.39 2.94 23.95
C GLY A 125 -1.89 3.20 23.85
N ALA A 126 -1.42 3.74 22.73
CA ALA A 126 -0.08 4.29 22.63
C ALA A 126 0.10 5.48 23.57
N ASP A 127 1.33 5.71 24.02
CA ASP A 127 1.66 6.79 24.95
C ASP A 127 1.36 8.20 24.37
N ASP A 128 1.35 9.21 25.23
CA ASP A 128 1.01 10.59 24.83
C ASP A 128 2.07 11.21 23.91
N GLU A 129 3.30 10.70 23.94
CA GLU A 129 4.38 11.15 23.07
C GLU A 129 4.29 10.55 21.65
N PHE A 130 3.35 9.62 21.41
CA PHE A 130 3.11 9.02 20.12
C PHE A 130 2.36 10.00 19.21
N GLY A 131 3.12 10.87 18.54
CA GLY A 131 2.61 11.89 17.64
C GLY A 131 2.65 11.48 16.17
N TYR A 132 2.09 12.34 15.30
CA TYR A 132 1.99 12.12 13.85
C TYR A 132 3.33 11.84 13.18
N ARG A 133 4.42 12.49 13.59
CA ARG A 133 5.77 12.26 13.04
C ARG A 133 6.23 10.81 13.25
N LYS A 134 6.05 10.26 14.46
CA LYS A 134 6.39 8.87 14.79
C LYS A 134 5.49 7.89 14.03
N ALA A 135 4.19 8.18 13.95
CA ALA A 135 3.22 7.39 13.20
C ALA A 135 3.53 7.35 11.70
N THR A 136 3.88 8.49 11.10
CA THR A 136 4.25 8.57 9.68
C THR A 136 5.60 7.89 9.40
N MET A 137 6.54 7.93 10.35
CA MET A 137 7.78 7.15 10.24
C MET A 137 7.47 5.65 10.19
N ILE A 138 6.63 5.14 11.08
CA ILE A 138 6.18 3.73 11.05
C ILE A 138 5.52 3.42 9.70
N ALA A 139 4.60 4.26 9.24
CA ALA A 139 3.93 4.11 7.95
C ALA A 139 4.94 4.00 6.80
N ALA A 140 5.93 4.91 6.73
CA ALA A 140 6.95 4.89 5.69
C ALA A 140 7.71 3.56 5.65
N TYR A 141 8.23 3.09 6.77
CA TYR A 141 8.94 1.80 6.82
C TYR A 141 8.02 0.60 6.52
N SER A 142 6.76 0.69 6.87
CA SER A 142 5.76 -0.35 6.57
C SER A 142 5.32 -0.39 5.10
N PHE A 143 5.73 0.57 4.27
CA PHE A 143 5.54 0.54 2.81
C PHE A 143 6.59 -0.30 2.08
N VAL A 144 7.70 -0.68 2.72
CA VAL A 144 8.76 -1.49 2.09
C VAL A 144 8.23 -2.78 1.43
N PRO A 145 7.27 -3.53 2.00
CA PRO A 145 6.68 -4.69 1.34
C PRO A 145 6.07 -4.42 -0.04
N LYS A 146 5.62 -3.19 -0.31
CA LYS A 146 5.06 -2.82 -1.62
C LYS A 146 6.09 -2.88 -2.75
N ILE A 147 7.38 -2.75 -2.44
CA ILE A 147 8.47 -2.94 -3.42
C ILE A 147 8.41 -4.37 -3.98
N LEU A 148 8.28 -5.38 -3.10
CA LEU A 148 8.16 -6.77 -3.56
C LEU A 148 6.85 -7.02 -4.30
N GLY A 149 5.76 -6.35 -3.90
CA GLY A 149 4.49 -6.38 -4.65
C GLY A 149 4.66 -5.87 -6.07
N MET A 150 5.38 -4.76 -6.27
CA MET A 150 5.68 -4.23 -7.60
C MET A 150 6.62 -5.14 -8.40
N LEU A 151 7.60 -5.77 -7.77
CA LEU A 151 8.46 -6.76 -8.42
C LEU A 151 7.66 -8.01 -8.83
N ALA A 152 6.75 -8.49 -7.97
CA ALA A 152 5.86 -9.60 -8.31
C ALA A 152 4.96 -9.26 -9.52
N LEU A 153 4.45 -8.02 -9.60
CA LEU A 153 3.71 -7.51 -10.75
C LEU A 153 4.58 -7.51 -12.02
N THR A 154 5.84 -7.06 -11.92
CA THR A 154 6.79 -7.10 -13.05
C THR A 154 6.97 -8.50 -13.59
N VAL A 155 7.22 -9.47 -12.70
CA VAL A 155 7.39 -10.88 -13.09
C VAL A 155 6.13 -11.42 -13.77
N GLN A 156 4.96 -11.13 -13.22
CA GLN A 156 3.69 -11.55 -13.81
C GLN A 156 3.44 -10.89 -15.17
N GLY A 157 3.73 -9.59 -15.33
CA GLY A 157 3.59 -8.87 -16.59
C GLY A 157 4.49 -9.43 -17.70
N VAL A 158 5.64 -10.03 -17.35
CA VAL A 158 6.52 -10.71 -18.32
C VAL A 158 6.02 -12.12 -18.65
N LEU A 159 5.45 -12.84 -17.69
CA LEU A 159 5.04 -14.24 -17.83
C LEU A 159 3.63 -14.42 -18.40
N MET A 160 2.77 -13.43 -18.25
CA MET A 160 1.38 -13.49 -18.70
C MET A 160 1.21 -12.79 -20.04
N ASP A 161 0.33 -13.30 -20.89
CA ASP A 161 -0.15 -12.55 -22.05
C ASP A 161 -1.02 -11.39 -21.57
N THR A 162 -0.52 -10.17 -21.70
CA THR A 162 -1.20 -8.95 -21.26
C THR A 162 -2.54 -8.73 -21.96
N ASN A 163 -2.75 -9.30 -23.16
CA ASN A 163 -4.00 -9.21 -23.90
C ASN A 163 -5.13 -10.02 -23.24
N THR A 164 -4.79 -10.98 -22.39
CA THR A 164 -5.78 -11.80 -21.65
C THR A 164 -6.18 -11.19 -20.31
N ILE A 165 -5.50 -10.13 -19.88
CA ILE A 165 -5.75 -9.49 -18.60
C ILE A 165 -6.93 -8.51 -18.75
N THR A 166 -8.02 -8.81 -18.07
CA THR A 166 -9.26 -8.00 -18.08
C THR A 166 -9.49 -7.22 -16.79
N SER A 167 -8.66 -7.47 -15.75
CA SER A 167 -8.81 -6.83 -14.45
C SER A 167 -7.46 -6.69 -13.74
N PRO A 168 -7.20 -5.58 -13.02
CA PRO A 168 -5.99 -5.40 -12.22
C PRO A 168 -5.83 -6.46 -11.13
N TYR A 169 -6.91 -7.11 -10.70
CA TYR A 169 -6.82 -8.18 -9.70
C TYR A 169 -6.14 -9.44 -10.23
N GLN A 170 -6.21 -9.72 -11.53
CA GLN A 170 -5.58 -10.92 -12.13
C GLN A 170 -4.05 -10.91 -12.03
N ILE A 171 -3.44 -9.73 -11.94
CA ILE A 171 -2.00 -9.55 -11.74
C ILE A 171 -1.64 -9.19 -10.30
N SER A 172 -2.60 -9.25 -9.37
CA SER A 172 -2.37 -9.01 -7.95
C SER A 172 -1.92 -10.30 -7.24
N THR A 173 -1.40 -10.13 -6.02
CA THR A 173 -1.08 -11.23 -5.09
C THR A 173 -2.20 -11.47 -4.09
N SER A 174 -3.39 -10.92 -4.34
CA SER A 174 -4.55 -11.01 -3.47
C SER A 174 -5.45 -12.20 -3.80
N VAL A 175 -6.37 -12.48 -2.87
CA VAL A 175 -7.43 -13.48 -3.07
C VAL A 175 -8.32 -13.13 -4.27
N ALA A 176 -8.53 -11.85 -4.55
CA ALA A 176 -9.35 -11.37 -5.68
C ALA A 176 -8.82 -11.84 -7.05
N ARG A 177 -7.56 -12.27 -7.15
CA ARG A 177 -6.98 -12.84 -8.36
C ARG A 177 -7.74 -14.05 -8.91
N PHE A 178 -8.32 -14.84 -8.03
CA PHE A 178 -9.01 -16.10 -8.33
C PHE A 178 -10.52 -15.96 -8.49
N LEU A 179 -11.04 -14.74 -8.45
CA LEU A 179 -12.45 -14.43 -8.48
C LEU A 179 -12.88 -13.83 -9.81
N ASP A 180 -14.19 -13.90 -10.10
CA ASP A 180 -14.77 -13.27 -11.29
C ASP A 180 -14.62 -11.74 -11.20
N PRO A 181 -13.95 -11.09 -12.17
CA PRO A 181 -13.84 -9.64 -12.22
C PRO A 181 -15.17 -8.89 -12.31
N ASN A 182 -16.25 -9.58 -12.71
CA ASN A 182 -17.59 -8.99 -12.87
C ASN A 182 -18.47 -9.13 -11.62
N MET A 183 -17.97 -9.78 -10.56
CA MET A 183 -18.68 -9.81 -9.28
C MET A 183 -18.81 -8.42 -8.68
N ASN A 184 -19.58 -8.31 -7.60
CA ASN A 184 -19.74 -7.03 -6.90
C ASN A 184 -18.40 -6.31 -6.65
N ALA A 185 -18.26 -5.08 -7.18
CA ALA A 185 -17.01 -4.32 -7.20
C ALA A 185 -16.48 -4.02 -5.78
N GLY A 186 -17.37 -3.77 -4.81
CA GLY A 186 -16.98 -3.51 -3.43
C GLY A 186 -16.45 -4.77 -2.74
N LEU A 187 -17.07 -5.93 -2.99
CA LEU A 187 -16.60 -7.22 -2.47
C LEU A 187 -15.26 -7.60 -3.10
N LEU A 188 -15.12 -7.41 -4.40
CA LEU A 188 -13.86 -7.64 -5.13
C LEU A 188 -12.74 -6.72 -4.58
N ALA A 189 -13.04 -5.45 -4.34
CA ALA A 189 -12.09 -4.50 -3.75
C ALA A 189 -11.70 -4.90 -2.31
N LEU A 190 -12.65 -5.40 -1.51
CA LEU A 190 -12.37 -5.88 -0.15
C LEU A 190 -11.48 -7.12 -0.17
N LEU A 191 -11.78 -8.11 -1.01
CA LEU A 191 -10.99 -9.33 -1.18
C LEU A 191 -9.62 -9.04 -1.81
N GLY A 192 -9.52 -7.99 -2.64
CA GLY A 192 -8.27 -7.45 -3.15
C GLY A 192 -7.32 -6.93 -2.05
N ARG A 193 -7.83 -6.62 -0.87
CA ARG A 193 -7.00 -6.24 0.28
C ARG A 193 -6.46 -7.43 1.07
N VAL A 194 -7.00 -8.63 0.86
CA VAL A 194 -6.45 -9.87 1.41
C VAL A 194 -5.25 -10.26 0.54
N ASP A 195 -4.20 -9.53 0.69
CA ASP A 195 -2.95 -9.57 -0.07
C ASP A 195 -1.78 -9.70 0.90
N ILE A 196 -0.80 -10.55 0.57
CA ILE A 196 0.29 -10.88 1.48
C ILE A 196 1.11 -9.64 1.87
N PHE A 197 1.35 -8.71 0.96
CA PHE A 197 2.13 -7.51 1.24
C PHE A 197 1.32 -6.48 2.03
N THR A 198 0.01 -6.41 1.79
CA THR A 198 -0.91 -5.56 2.57
C THR A 198 -1.03 -6.07 4.01
N LEU A 199 -1.18 -7.37 4.20
CA LEU A 199 -1.24 -7.98 5.55
C LEU A 199 0.09 -7.79 6.29
N TRP A 200 1.22 -8.02 5.60
CA TRP A 200 2.53 -7.83 6.20
C TRP A 200 2.78 -6.35 6.58
N SER A 201 2.42 -5.40 5.71
CA SER A 201 2.49 -3.97 6.02
C SER A 201 1.65 -3.61 7.26
N SER A 202 0.46 -4.21 7.40
CA SER A 202 -0.40 -3.98 8.58
C SER A 202 0.24 -4.53 9.86
N ILE A 203 0.88 -5.71 9.80
CA ILE A 203 1.62 -6.29 10.93
C ILE A 203 2.82 -5.41 11.29
N LEU A 204 3.58 -4.92 10.30
CA LEU A 204 4.68 -3.99 10.54
C LEU A 204 4.22 -2.72 11.25
N ILE A 205 3.06 -2.17 10.88
CA ILE A 205 2.47 -1.02 11.58
C ILE A 205 2.16 -1.38 13.03
N GLY A 206 1.56 -2.54 13.28
CA GLY A 206 1.30 -3.03 14.63
C GLY A 206 2.57 -3.16 15.48
N ILE A 207 3.64 -3.74 14.91
CA ILE A 207 4.96 -3.84 15.55
C ILE A 207 5.54 -2.45 15.83
N GLY A 208 5.47 -1.55 14.84
CA GLY A 208 5.94 -0.18 14.97
C GLY A 208 5.23 0.57 16.11
N ILE A 209 3.90 0.45 16.21
CA ILE A 209 3.11 1.03 17.30
C ILE A 209 3.53 0.42 18.64
N ALA A 210 3.72 -0.89 18.73
CA ALA A 210 4.15 -1.54 19.97
C ALA A 210 5.52 -1.04 20.44
N VAL A 211 6.47 -0.84 19.51
CA VAL A 211 7.84 -0.42 19.81
C VAL A 211 7.94 1.08 20.11
N VAL A 212 7.35 1.91 19.25
CA VAL A 212 7.52 3.38 19.27
C VAL A 212 6.45 4.04 20.13
N GLY A 213 5.24 3.48 20.15
CA GLY A 213 4.13 3.93 20.99
C GLY A 213 4.12 3.26 22.37
N LYS A 214 5.13 2.41 22.67
CA LYS A 214 5.33 1.74 23.98
C LYS A 214 4.11 0.94 24.45
N THR A 215 3.36 0.32 23.51
CA THR A 215 2.24 -0.56 23.87
C THR A 215 2.72 -2.00 24.13
N SER A 216 1.85 -2.83 24.72
CA SER A 216 2.17 -4.25 24.92
C SER A 216 2.24 -5.01 23.60
N ARG A 217 3.04 -6.09 23.54
CA ARG A 217 3.14 -6.96 22.35
C ARG A 217 1.81 -7.59 21.95
N GLU A 218 0.91 -7.81 22.88
CA GLU A 218 -0.43 -8.34 22.65
C GLU A 218 -1.29 -7.40 21.79
N ARG A 219 -0.94 -6.10 21.71
CA ARG A 219 -1.64 -5.10 20.89
C ARG A 219 -1.20 -5.10 19.43
N ILE A 220 -0.17 -5.85 19.05
CA ILE A 220 0.35 -5.89 17.66
C ILE A 220 -0.74 -6.34 16.68
N LEU A 221 -1.37 -7.49 16.90
CA LEU A 221 -2.40 -8.00 16.00
C LEU A 221 -3.68 -7.16 16.02
N PRO A 222 -4.21 -6.72 17.17
CA PRO A 222 -5.29 -5.73 17.18
C PRO A 222 -4.98 -4.45 16.39
N ALA A 223 -3.78 -3.88 16.55
CA ALA A 223 -3.38 -2.70 15.80
C ALA A 223 -3.30 -2.99 14.29
N ALA A 224 -2.75 -4.14 13.89
CA ALA A 224 -2.71 -4.58 12.50
C ALA A 224 -4.12 -4.74 11.91
N ALA A 225 -5.07 -5.28 12.67
CA ALA A 225 -6.46 -5.41 12.25
C ALA A 225 -7.13 -4.03 12.09
N VAL A 226 -6.94 -3.13 13.03
CA VAL A 226 -7.53 -1.77 12.98
C VAL A 226 -7.01 -1.01 11.76
N ILE A 227 -5.70 -0.99 11.51
CA ILE A 227 -5.15 -0.26 10.35
C ILE A 227 -5.56 -0.93 9.02
N TRP A 228 -5.68 -2.25 8.97
CA TRP A 228 -6.20 -2.96 7.81
C TRP A 228 -7.65 -2.56 7.52
N LEU A 229 -8.51 -2.47 8.55
CA LEU A 229 -9.89 -2.03 8.46
C LEU A 229 -10.01 -0.56 8.01
N PHE A 230 -9.17 0.35 8.51
CA PHE A 230 -9.13 1.72 8.00
C PHE A 230 -8.88 1.77 6.50
N GLY A 231 -7.94 0.97 6.01
CA GLY A 231 -7.72 0.88 4.57
C GLY A 231 -8.85 0.18 3.81
N ALA A 232 -9.75 -0.58 4.45
CA ALA A 232 -10.90 -1.23 3.84
C ALA A 232 -12.11 -0.28 3.70
N VAL A 233 -12.11 0.88 4.34
CA VAL A 233 -13.23 1.84 4.33
C VAL A 233 -13.73 2.17 2.91
N PRO A 234 -12.87 2.44 1.90
CA PRO A 234 -13.36 2.69 0.53
C PRO A 234 -14.09 1.50 -0.08
N ALA A 235 -13.62 0.26 0.15
CA ALA A 235 -14.28 -0.95 -0.34
C ALA A 235 -15.63 -1.19 0.36
N CYS A 236 -15.68 -0.99 1.68
CA CYS A 236 -16.92 -1.05 2.44
C CYS A 236 -17.93 0.01 1.99
N TRP A 237 -17.46 1.22 1.67
CA TRP A 237 -18.30 2.27 1.10
C TRP A 237 -18.89 1.86 -0.25
N GLN A 238 -18.08 1.28 -1.14
CA GLN A 238 -18.56 0.77 -2.43
C GLN A 238 -19.62 -0.33 -2.27
N LEU A 239 -19.40 -1.26 -1.32
CA LEU A 239 -20.38 -2.29 -0.98
C LEU A 239 -21.71 -1.69 -0.52
N LEU A 240 -21.66 -0.73 0.40
CA LEU A 240 -22.85 -0.06 0.92
C LEU A 240 -23.61 0.67 -0.19
N MET A 241 -22.91 1.43 -1.02
CA MET A 241 -23.51 2.18 -2.13
C MET A 241 -24.09 1.25 -3.19
N GLY A 242 -23.43 0.11 -3.48
CA GLY A 242 -23.95 -0.93 -4.36
C GLY A 242 -25.26 -1.53 -3.83
N ALA A 243 -25.29 -1.89 -2.55
CA ALA A 243 -26.48 -2.43 -1.89
C ALA A 243 -27.66 -1.44 -1.89
N LEU A 244 -27.39 -0.14 -1.66
CA LEU A 244 -28.42 0.91 -1.68
C LEU A 244 -28.98 1.18 -3.08
N ARG A 245 -28.21 0.93 -4.14
CA ARG A 245 -28.62 1.10 -5.54
C ARG A 245 -29.26 -0.15 -6.14
N GLY A 246 -29.29 -1.27 -5.40
CA GLY A 246 -29.80 -2.55 -5.90
C GLY A 246 -28.92 -3.17 -7.00
N THR A 247 -27.68 -2.75 -7.14
CA THR A 247 -26.71 -3.37 -8.04
C THR A 247 -26.09 -4.60 -7.37
N PRO A 248 -26.18 -5.80 -7.98
CA PRO A 248 -25.63 -7.04 -7.44
C PRO A 248 -24.10 -7.02 -7.28
#